data_2f5f3f78b081352aa3c9399b3234a04c
#
_entry.id   2f5f3f78b081352aa3c9399b3234a04c
#
_cell.length_a   1.000
_cell.length_b   1.000
_cell.length_c   1.000
_cell.angle_alpha   90.00
_cell.angle_beta   90.00
_cell.angle_gamma   90.00
#
_symmetry.space_group_name_H-M   'P 1'
#
loop_
_entity.id
_entity.type
_entity.pdbx_description
1 polymer ?
#
loop_
_entity_poly.entity_id
_entity_poly.type
_entity_poly.pdbx_seq_one_letter_code
_entity_poly.pdbx_strand_id
1 'polypeptide(L)'
;GCGMKNTVQIGTGDVNGTYYAYGTELAEILNNNSDVYFKVRKTAGSAANLRLISQEYVDIAFVQSDVMKDAYNGTGYFDKEYKGYSAIAGLYTEAIQVAVPKDSDINSISDLYGKSVSLGEKESGVLQNSKQILSAYGLNESMVDAKYLSYTDAAKAMKNGNLDAFFCTAGTPTRAITEISDDIKLIPIDGTVADRLTEQYNGYVKHTIKANTYDGQTEDIETLGVKMVLIASDKMSDVRV
;
A
#
# COMPACT_ATOMS: atom_id res chain seq x y z
N GLY A 1 32.18 -21.72 -16.45
CA GLY A 1 31.81 -21.24 -15.16
C GLY A 1 30.44 -20.59 -15.21
N CYS A 2 29.45 -21.23 -14.61
CA CYS A 2 28.14 -20.58 -14.44
C CYS A 2 28.36 -19.34 -13.61
N GLY A 3 28.31 -18.17 -14.24
CA GLY A 3 28.31 -16.91 -13.52
C GLY A 3 27.13 -16.91 -12.57
N MET A 4 27.38 -16.86 -11.26
CA MET A 4 26.33 -16.56 -10.30
C MET A 4 25.71 -15.25 -10.73
N LYS A 5 24.38 -15.23 -10.90
CA LYS A 5 23.67 -14.00 -11.18
C LYS A 5 23.81 -13.09 -9.97
N ASN A 6 24.69 -12.12 -10.05
CA ASN A 6 24.83 -11.07 -9.04
C ASN A 6 23.68 -10.07 -9.18
N THR A 7 22.45 -10.58 -9.26
CA THR A 7 21.25 -9.75 -9.38
C THR A 7 20.39 -9.92 -8.14
N VAL A 8 20.09 -8.80 -7.48
CA VAL A 8 19.17 -8.73 -6.35
C VAL A 8 17.85 -8.18 -6.85
N GLN A 9 16.77 -8.92 -6.61
CA GLN A 9 15.40 -8.54 -7.02
C GLN A 9 14.71 -7.81 -5.87
N ILE A 10 14.17 -6.63 -6.15
CA ILE A 10 13.45 -5.80 -5.18
C ILE A 10 11.95 -5.82 -5.52
N GLY A 11 11.13 -6.44 -4.67
CA GLY A 11 9.68 -6.41 -4.79
C GLY A 11 9.12 -5.07 -4.32
N THR A 12 8.30 -4.43 -5.14
CA THR A 12 7.73 -3.13 -4.88
C THR A 12 6.19 -3.15 -4.91
N GLY A 13 5.57 -2.48 -5.83
CA GLY A 13 4.14 -2.38 -5.97
C GLY A 13 3.77 -1.75 -7.31
N ASP A 14 2.65 -1.07 -7.36
CA ASP A 14 2.22 -0.35 -8.55
C ASP A 14 3.20 0.77 -8.90
N VAL A 15 3.40 1.01 -10.20
CA VAL A 15 4.35 2.03 -10.70
C VAL A 15 4.02 3.45 -10.24
N ASN A 16 2.77 3.73 -9.89
CA ASN A 16 2.32 5.01 -9.38
C ASN A 16 2.16 5.02 -7.85
N GLY A 17 2.63 3.98 -7.16
CA GLY A 17 2.71 3.90 -5.71
C GLY A 17 4.09 4.30 -5.20
N THR A 18 4.22 4.41 -3.88
CA THR A 18 5.49 4.86 -3.28
C THR A 18 6.55 3.76 -3.20
N TYR A 19 6.17 2.48 -3.13
CA TYR A 19 7.15 1.39 -3.12
C TYR A 19 7.99 1.38 -4.40
N TYR A 20 7.35 1.56 -5.54
CA TYR A 20 8.05 1.58 -6.81
C TYR A 20 9.00 2.78 -6.90
N ALA A 21 8.56 3.95 -6.46
CA ALA A 21 9.39 5.17 -6.46
C ALA A 21 10.62 5.00 -5.56
N TYR A 22 10.44 4.57 -4.33
CA TYR A 22 11.55 4.37 -3.38
C TYR A 22 12.44 3.19 -3.78
N GLY A 23 11.86 2.11 -4.29
CA GLY A 23 12.61 0.97 -4.79
C GLY A 23 13.51 1.34 -5.96
N THR A 24 13.02 2.18 -6.86
CA THR A 24 13.81 2.70 -8.00
C THR A 24 14.98 3.55 -7.53
N GLU A 25 14.74 4.46 -6.58
CA GLU A 25 15.82 5.29 -5.99
C GLU A 25 16.86 4.43 -5.27
N LEU A 26 16.39 3.46 -4.47
CA LEU A 26 17.27 2.54 -3.75
C LEU A 26 18.14 1.74 -4.73
N ALA A 27 17.52 1.18 -5.76
CA ALA A 27 18.25 0.41 -6.78
C ALA A 27 19.30 1.27 -7.49
N GLU A 28 18.99 2.51 -7.82
CA GLU A 28 19.92 3.44 -8.47
C GLU A 28 21.13 3.70 -7.58
N ILE A 29 20.91 4.01 -6.30
CA ILE A 29 22.00 4.26 -5.33
C ILE A 29 22.87 3.01 -5.18
N LEU A 30 22.25 1.84 -5.00
CA LEU A 30 22.98 0.59 -4.80
C LEU A 30 23.74 0.15 -6.05
N ASN A 31 23.16 0.34 -7.24
CA ASN A 31 23.83 0.00 -8.51
C ASN A 31 25.06 0.88 -8.76
N ASN A 32 25.05 2.12 -8.28
CA ASN A 32 26.20 3.02 -8.40
C ASN A 32 27.33 2.73 -7.39
N ASN A 33 27.06 1.94 -6.35
CA ASN A 33 27.99 1.72 -5.23
C ASN A 33 28.30 0.24 -4.98
N SER A 34 27.93 -0.65 -5.89
CA SER A 34 28.08 -2.09 -5.72
C SER A 34 28.32 -2.77 -7.06
N ASP A 35 29.02 -3.91 -7.04
CA ASP A 35 29.16 -4.81 -8.18
C ASP A 35 27.94 -5.70 -8.40
N VAL A 36 26.99 -5.66 -7.46
CA VAL A 36 25.71 -6.37 -7.54
C VAL A 36 24.70 -5.48 -8.26
N TYR A 37 23.95 -6.07 -9.18
CA TYR A 37 22.88 -5.37 -9.89
C TYR A 37 21.55 -5.53 -9.15
N PHE A 38 20.93 -4.42 -8.79
CA PHE A 38 19.63 -4.36 -8.11
C PHE A 38 18.55 -4.06 -9.14
N LYS A 39 17.58 -4.95 -9.25
CA LYS A 39 16.46 -4.85 -10.21
C LYS A 39 15.14 -4.67 -9.50
N VAL A 40 14.44 -3.61 -9.84
CA VAL A 40 13.09 -3.33 -9.31
C VAL A 40 12.06 -4.18 -10.03
N ARG A 41 11.16 -4.77 -9.26
CA ARG A 41 10.04 -5.56 -9.75
C ARG A 41 8.73 -4.90 -9.34
N LYS A 42 7.89 -4.57 -10.32
CA LYS A 42 6.50 -4.21 -10.09
C LYS A 42 5.76 -5.44 -9.56
N THR A 43 4.96 -5.27 -8.50
CA THR A 43 4.12 -6.32 -7.93
C THR A 43 2.74 -5.79 -7.57
N ALA A 44 1.85 -6.68 -7.13
CA ALA A 44 0.54 -6.28 -6.64
C ALA A 44 0.59 -5.59 -5.25
N GLY A 45 1.70 -5.70 -4.52
CA GLY A 45 1.88 -5.04 -3.23
C GLY A 45 2.34 -5.98 -2.11
N SER A 46 2.01 -5.63 -0.88
CA SER A 46 2.57 -6.25 0.33
C SER A 46 2.35 -7.76 0.42
N ALA A 47 1.12 -8.24 0.16
CA ALA A 47 0.85 -9.68 0.25
C ALA A 47 1.60 -10.46 -0.83
N ALA A 48 1.61 -9.95 -2.06
CA ALA A 48 2.39 -10.55 -3.15
C ALA A 48 3.87 -10.59 -2.80
N ASN A 49 4.41 -9.50 -2.26
CA ASN A 49 5.83 -9.40 -1.89
C ASN A 49 6.21 -10.43 -0.81
N LEU A 50 5.34 -10.64 0.17
CA LEU A 50 5.58 -11.63 1.23
C LEU A 50 5.58 -13.06 0.71
N ARG A 51 4.70 -13.37 -0.23
CA ARG A 51 4.72 -14.68 -0.90
C ARG A 51 5.97 -14.85 -1.76
N LEU A 52 6.32 -13.84 -2.55
CA LEU A 52 7.48 -13.88 -3.43
C LEU A 52 8.79 -14.02 -2.67
N ILE A 53 8.97 -13.26 -1.57
CA ILE A 53 10.22 -13.35 -0.79
C ILE A 53 10.31 -14.68 -0.04
N SER A 54 9.22 -15.18 0.49
CA SER A 54 9.16 -16.48 1.15
C SER A 54 9.48 -17.63 0.20
N GLN A 55 9.14 -17.48 -1.08
CA GLN A 55 9.40 -18.44 -2.14
C GLN A 55 10.70 -18.17 -2.91
N GLU A 56 11.47 -17.18 -2.48
CA GLU A 56 12.79 -16.82 -3.04
C GLU A 56 12.76 -16.24 -4.46
N TYR A 57 11.61 -15.68 -4.88
CA TYR A 57 11.49 -15.00 -6.18
C TYR A 57 11.97 -13.55 -6.11
N VAL A 58 11.97 -12.94 -4.93
CA VAL A 58 12.60 -11.64 -4.69
C VAL A 58 13.48 -11.74 -3.45
N ASP A 59 14.44 -10.84 -3.34
CA ASP A 59 15.46 -10.85 -2.30
C ASP A 59 15.25 -9.77 -1.25
N ILE A 60 14.69 -8.65 -1.67
CA ILE A 60 14.31 -7.50 -0.84
C ILE A 60 12.90 -7.11 -1.22
N ALA A 61 12.11 -6.61 -0.27
CA ALA A 61 10.78 -6.13 -0.58
C ALA A 61 10.32 -5.04 0.39
N PHE A 62 9.41 -4.19 -0.11
CA PHE A 62 8.68 -3.22 0.68
C PHE A 62 7.35 -3.83 1.07
N VAL A 63 7.00 -3.78 2.34
CA VAL A 63 5.74 -4.34 2.86
C VAL A 63 5.15 -3.45 3.95
N GLN A 64 3.85 -3.56 4.16
CA GLN A 64 3.19 -3.01 5.33
C GLN A 64 3.44 -3.91 6.53
N SER A 65 3.72 -3.31 7.68
CA SER A 65 4.03 -4.07 8.91
C SER A 65 2.86 -4.94 9.38
N ASP A 66 1.63 -4.48 9.22
CA ASP A 66 0.42 -5.23 9.57
C ASP A 66 0.26 -6.49 8.70
N VAL A 67 0.50 -6.36 7.40
CA VAL A 67 0.44 -7.49 6.46
C VAL A 67 1.59 -8.47 6.69
N MET A 68 2.78 -7.96 6.99
CA MET A 68 3.94 -8.78 7.35
C MET A 68 3.64 -9.66 8.57
N LYS A 69 3.04 -9.10 9.60
CA LYS A 69 2.65 -9.83 10.81
C LYS A 69 1.67 -10.96 10.49
N ASP A 70 0.65 -10.68 9.67
CA ASP A 70 -0.32 -11.69 9.27
C ASP A 70 0.30 -12.80 8.43
N ALA A 71 1.19 -12.48 7.51
CA ALA A 71 1.90 -13.48 6.71
C ALA A 71 2.77 -14.38 7.58
N TYR A 72 3.49 -13.80 8.53
CA TYR A 72 4.35 -14.53 9.43
C TYR A 72 3.57 -15.51 10.33
N ASN A 73 2.37 -15.11 10.76
CA ASN A 73 1.53 -15.89 11.66
C ASN A 73 0.48 -16.76 10.93
N GLY A 74 0.34 -16.65 9.62
CA GLY A 74 -0.68 -17.37 8.86
C GLY A 74 -2.10 -16.91 9.16
N THR A 75 -2.30 -15.62 9.40
CA THR A 75 -3.59 -14.99 9.73
C THR A 75 -4.01 -14.01 8.62
N GLY A 76 -5.19 -13.40 8.76
CA GLY A 76 -5.71 -12.45 7.79
C GLY A 76 -5.96 -13.12 6.44
N TYR A 77 -5.32 -12.65 5.38
CA TYR A 77 -5.40 -13.24 4.03
C TYR A 77 -4.68 -14.58 3.88
N PHE A 78 -3.77 -14.86 4.81
CA PHE A 78 -2.82 -15.96 4.64
C PHE A 78 -3.37 -17.21 5.28
N ASP A 79 -3.47 -18.29 4.52
CA ASP A 79 -3.93 -19.60 4.92
C ASP A 79 -2.82 -20.45 5.57
N LYS A 80 -1.59 -19.97 5.50
CA LYS A 80 -0.41 -20.57 6.11
C LYS A 80 0.61 -19.50 6.46
N GLU A 81 1.62 -19.88 7.23
CA GLU A 81 2.76 -19.03 7.56
C GLU A 81 3.66 -18.83 6.34
N TYR A 82 4.08 -17.58 6.11
CA TYR A 82 5.09 -17.22 5.13
C TYR A 82 6.28 -16.63 5.86
N LYS A 83 7.37 -17.36 5.88
CA LYS A 83 8.59 -17.05 6.63
C LYS A 83 9.81 -17.06 5.70
N GLY A 84 11.02 -16.90 6.24
CA GLY A 84 12.27 -16.90 5.49
C GLY A 84 12.77 -15.51 5.15
N TYR A 85 12.29 -14.50 5.87
CA TYR A 85 12.68 -13.11 5.73
C TYR A 85 12.78 -12.43 7.09
N SER A 86 13.47 -11.31 7.12
CA SER A 86 13.62 -10.47 8.32
C SER A 86 13.47 -9.01 7.98
N ALA A 87 12.93 -8.23 8.91
CA ALA A 87 12.86 -6.79 8.78
C ALA A 87 14.26 -6.19 8.94
N ILE A 88 14.68 -5.35 8.02
CA ILE A 88 15.98 -4.66 8.05
C ILE A 88 15.85 -3.17 8.33
N ALA A 89 14.72 -2.55 8.05
CA ALA A 89 14.45 -1.15 8.36
C ALA A 89 12.96 -0.86 8.38
N GLY A 90 12.53 0.03 9.27
CA GLY A 90 11.24 0.71 9.21
C GLY A 90 11.48 2.13 8.70
N LEU A 91 10.87 2.53 7.59
CA LEU A 91 11.27 3.74 6.89
C LEU A 91 10.29 4.90 7.04
N TYR A 92 8.99 4.68 6.89
CA TYR A 92 8.00 5.76 6.99
C TYR A 92 6.61 5.22 7.29
N THR A 93 5.69 6.15 7.61
CA THR A 93 4.27 5.83 7.78
C THR A 93 3.55 6.04 6.46
N GLU A 94 2.83 5.01 6.01
CA GLU A 94 1.95 5.09 4.85
C GLU A 94 0.58 5.58 5.30
N ALA A 95 0.03 6.55 4.58
CA ALA A 95 -1.31 7.05 4.84
C ALA A 95 -2.34 6.22 4.10
N ILE A 96 -3.45 5.91 4.75
CA ILE A 96 -4.62 5.36 4.10
C ILE A 96 -5.42 6.52 3.53
N GLN A 97 -5.51 6.57 2.22
CA GLN A 97 -6.12 7.66 1.46
C GLN A 97 -7.36 7.13 0.75
N VAL A 98 -8.48 7.80 0.92
CA VAL A 98 -9.72 7.45 0.24
C VAL A 98 -10.12 8.61 -0.66
N ALA A 99 -9.95 8.41 -1.96
CA ALA A 99 -10.24 9.41 -2.97
C ALA A 99 -11.63 9.23 -3.55
N VAL A 100 -12.37 10.34 -3.66
CA VAL A 100 -13.68 10.40 -4.30
C VAL A 100 -13.69 11.59 -5.26
N PRO A 101 -14.61 11.62 -6.25
CA PRO A 101 -14.72 12.80 -7.12
C PRO A 101 -14.93 14.07 -6.30
N LYS A 102 -14.31 15.17 -6.73
CA LYS A 102 -14.31 16.45 -6.02
C LYS A 102 -15.70 16.93 -5.65
N ASP A 103 -16.67 16.79 -6.56
CA ASP A 103 -18.04 17.27 -6.39
C ASP A 103 -19.00 16.18 -5.91
N SER A 104 -18.47 15.07 -5.43
CA SER A 104 -19.26 13.95 -4.91
C SER A 104 -19.92 14.28 -3.57
N ASP A 105 -21.09 13.70 -3.33
CA ASP A 105 -21.79 13.73 -2.04
C ASP A 105 -21.16 12.79 -1.00
N ILE A 106 -20.12 12.03 -1.37
CA ILE A 106 -19.39 11.13 -0.47
C ILE A 106 -18.47 11.97 0.40
N ASN A 107 -18.77 12.05 1.70
CA ASN A 107 -18.00 12.81 2.67
C ASN A 107 -17.43 11.95 3.81
N SER A 108 -17.87 10.70 3.90
CA SER A 108 -17.41 9.73 4.91
C SER A 108 -17.40 8.33 4.32
N ILE A 109 -16.74 7.41 5.01
CA ILE A 109 -16.71 6.00 4.61
C ILE A 109 -18.13 5.41 4.59
N SER A 110 -19.03 5.84 5.51
CA SER A 110 -20.42 5.37 5.54
C SER A 110 -21.17 5.67 4.24
N ASP A 111 -20.80 6.72 3.53
CA ASP A 111 -21.44 7.11 2.27
C ASP A 111 -21.07 6.20 1.09
N LEU A 112 -20.16 5.25 1.30
CA LEU A 112 -19.74 4.30 0.25
C LEU A 112 -20.76 3.20 -0.04
N TYR A 113 -21.80 3.06 0.79
CA TYR A 113 -22.86 2.08 0.56
C TYR A 113 -23.44 2.22 -0.85
N GLY A 114 -23.47 1.12 -1.59
CA GLY A 114 -24.00 1.09 -2.96
C GLY A 114 -23.15 1.76 -4.02
N LYS A 115 -21.97 2.26 -3.67
CA LYS A 115 -21.06 2.95 -4.61
C LYS A 115 -20.06 1.97 -5.24
N SER A 116 -19.53 2.35 -6.41
CA SER A 116 -18.43 1.61 -7.03
C SER A 116 -17.12 2.03 -6.36
N VAL A 117 -16.45 1.07 -5.72
CA VAL A 117 -15.27 1.33 -4.90
C VAL A 117 -14.16 0.36 -5.25
N SER A 118 -12.99 0.87 -5.62
CA SER A 118 -11.81 0.02 -5.68
C SER A 118 -11.21 -0.14 -4.29
N LEU A 119 -11.22 -1.36 -3.81
CA LEU A 119 -10.71 -1.72 -2.49
C LEU A 119 -9.19 -1.96 -2.50
N GLY A 120 -8.61 -1.97 -3.67
CA GLY A 120 -7.20 -2.28 -3.90
C GLY A 120 -7.01 -3.55 -4.71
N GLU A 121 -5.86 -3.65 -5.35
CA GLU A 121 -5.49 -4.81 -6.14
C GLU A 121 -5.44 -6.06 -5.25
N LYS A 122 -5.85 -7.20 -5.79
CA LYS A 122 -5.69 -8.47 -5.08
C LYS A 122 -4.21 -8.70 -4.77
N GLU A 123 -3.91 -9.25 -3.60
CA GLU A 123 -2.55 -9.42 -3.09
C GLU A 123 -1.86 -8.11 -2.67
N SER A 124 -2.61 -7.01 -2.53
CA SER A 124 -2.11 -5.73 -2.01
C SER A 124 -2.37 -5.60 -0.51
N GLY A 125 -1.58 -4.75 0.14
CA GLY A 125 -1.80 -4.40 1.55
C GLY A 125 -3.03 -3.53 1.75
N VAL A 126 -3.32 -2.64 0.81
CA VAL A 126 -4.49 -1.76 0.89
C VAL A 126 -5.80 -2.53 0.88
N LEU A 127 -5.87 -3.67 0.21
CA LEU A 127 -7.08 -4.50 0.20
C LEU A 127 -7.42 -4.99 1.61
N GLN A 128 -6.43 -5.37 2.40
CA GLN A 128 -6.65 -5.70 3.81
C GLN A 128 -7.17 -4.50 4.60
N ASN A 129 -6.56 -3.34 4.43
CA ASN A 129 -6.96 -2.11 5.12
C ASN A 129 -8.39 -1.71 4.76
N SER A 130 -8.74 -1.71 3.50
CA SER A 130 -10.08 -1.29 3.05
C SER A 130 -11.17 -2.19 3.59
N LYS A 131 -10.95 -3.51 3.64
CA LYS A 131 -11.91 -4.46 4.24
C LYS A 131 -12.10 -4.20 5.73
N GLN A 132 -11.02 -3.99 6.46
CA GLN A 132 -11.07 -3.70 7.90
C GLN A 132 -11.78 -2.37 8.17
N ILE A 133 -11.50 -1.35 7.37
CA ILE A 133 -12.12 -0.04 7.51
C ILE A 133 -13.61 -0.10 7.18
N LEU A 134 -13.99 -0.73 6.07
CA LEU A 134 -15.42 -0.92 5.75
C LEU A 134 -16.15 -1.61 6.90
N SER A 135 -15.58 -2.69 7.43
CA SER A 135 -16.17 -3.43 8.55
C SER A 135 -16.38 -2.55 9.78
N ALA A 136 -15.42 -1.70 10.11
CA ALA A 136 -15.53 -0.77 11.24
C ALA A 136 -16.67 0.24 11.07
N TYR A 137 -17.05 0.58 9.83
CA TYR A 137 -18.17 1.45 9.51
C TYR A 137 -19.47 0.67 9.23
N GLY A 138 -19.51 -0.63 9.55
CA GLY A 138 -20.71 -1.47 9.36
C GLY A 138 -20.93 -1.88 7.90
N LEU A 139 -19.93 -1.79 7.05
CA LEU A 139 -20.00 -2.17 5.64
C LEU A 139 -19.17 -3.42 5.36
N ASN A 140 -19.39 -4.03 4.20
CA ASN A 140 -18.54 -5.09 3.66
C ASN A 140 -18.54 -5.03 2.14
N GLU A 141 -17.77 -5.92 1.51
CA GLU A 141 -17.63 -5.97 0.05
C GLU A 141 -18.96 -6.13 -0.70
N SER A 142 -19.94 -6.82 -0.11
CA SER A 142 -21.25 -7.04 -0.74
C SER A 142 -22.16 -5.82 -0.71
N MET A 143 -21.85 -4.84 0.12
CA MET A 143 -22.62 -3.59 0.27
C MET A 143 -22.12 -2.47 -0.63
N VAL A 144 -21.07 -2.71 -1.36
CA VAL A 144 -20.52 -1.81 -2.38
C VAL A 144 -20.38 -2.58 -3.70
N ASP A 145 -20.24 -1.86 -4.81
CA ASP A 145 -19.81 -2.47 -6.06
C ASP A 145 -18.28 -2.53 -6.03
N ALA A 146 -17.74 -3.62 -5.50
CA ALA A 146 -16.32 -3.76 -5.23
C ALA A 146 -15.52 -3.98 -6.50
N LYS A 147 -14.48 -3.16 -6.67
CA LYS A 147 -13.47 -3.31 -7.71
C LYS A 147 -12.11 -3.57 -7.03
N TYR A 148 -11.20 -4.19 -7.75
CA TYR A 148 -9.88 -4.58 -7.23
C TYR A 148 -8.80 -4.11 -8.21
N LEU A 149 -8.63 -2.79 -8.28
CA LEU A 149 -7.78 -2.14 -9.26
C LEU A 149 -6.42 -1.76 -8.66
N SER A 150 -5.40 -1.73 -9.51
CA SER A 150 -4.12 -1.08 -9.18
C SER A 150 -4.35 0.42 -8.99
N TYR A 151 -3.41 1.12 -8.35
CA TYR A 151 -3.51 2.58 -8.19
C TYR A 151 -3.58 3.28 -9.55
N THR A 152 -2.80 2.82 -10.51
CA THR A 152 -2.80 3.33 -11.87
C THR A 152 -4.19 3.22 -12.51
N ASP A 153 -4.78 2.03 -12.46
CA ASP A 153 -6.09 1.77 -13.06
C ASP A 153 -7.24 2.45 -12.30
N ALA A 154 -7.14 2.51 -10.96
CA ALA A 154 -8.13 3.22 -10.14
C ALA A 154 -8.14 4.72 -10.44
N ALA A 155 -6.97 5.35 -10.49
CA ALA A 155 -6.84 6.77 -10.84
C ALA A 155 -7.40 7.06 -12.24
N LYS A 156 -7.10 6.20 -13.21
CA LYS A 156 -7.62 6.31 -14.57
C LYS A 156 -9.14 6.18 -14.62
N ALA A 157 -9.70 5.20 -13.91
CA ALA A 157 -11.15 4.99 -13.84
C ALA A 157 -11.84 6.19 -13.18
N MET A 158 -11.26 6.72 -12.11
CA MET A 158 -11.75 7.92 -11.42
C MET A 158 -11.79 9.13 -12.37
N LYS A 159 -10.70 9.37 -13.07
CA LYS A 159 -10.59 10.48 -14.02
C LYS A 159 -11.63 10.38 -15.15
N ASN A 160 -11.95 9.16 -15.56
CA ASN A 160 -12.92 8.89 -16.63
C ASN A 160 -14.38 8.86 -16.12
N GLY A 161 -14.61 9.09 -14.82
CA GLY A 161 -15.95 9.07 -14.24
C GLY A 161 -16.54 7.67 -14.06
N ASN A 162 -15.70 6.63 -14.05
CA ASN A 162 -16.12 5.24 -13.99
C ASN A 162 -15.93 4.60 -12.60
N LEU A 163 -15.62 5.39 -11.59
CA LEU A 163 -15.38 4.91 -10.24
C LEU A 163 -15.79 5.98 -9.24
N ASP A 164 -16.51 5.59 -8.18
CA ASP A 164 -16.98 6.52 -7.15
C ASP A 164 -15.95 6.75 -6.03
N ALA A 165 -15.12 5.78 -5.76
CA ALA A 165 -14.07 5.90 -4.74
C ALA A 165 -12.96 4.88 -4.95
N PHE A 166 -11.76 5.17 -4.43
CA PHE A 166 -10.74 4.14 -4.27
C PHE A 166 -9.89 4.36 -3.02
N PHE A 167 -9.44 3.25 -2.46
CA PHE A 167 -8.51 3.21 -1.34
C PHE A 167 -7.08 3.12 -1.85
N CYS A 168 -6.19 3.87 -1.20
CA CYS A 168 -4.76 3.87 -1.48
C CYS A 168 -4.00 3.93 -0.15
N THR A 169 -3.16 2.95 0.13
CA THR A 169 -2.25 2.96 1.28
C THR A 169 -0.84 3.15 0.76
N ALA A 170 -0.27 4.32 1.01
CA ALA A 170 1.02 4.70 0.46
C ALA A 170 1.60 5.91 1.20
N GLY A 171 2.90 6.14 1.02
CA GLY A 171 3.51 7.40 1.43
C GLY A 171 2.94 8.59 0.66
N THR A 172 2.88 9.75 1.29
CA THR A 172 2.36 10.96 0.69
C THR A 172 3.48 11.94 0.32
N PRO A 173 3.37 12.66 -0.79
CA PRO A 173 2.34 12.53 -1.82
C PRO A 173 2.48 11.25 -2.64
N THR A 174 1.36 10.64 -2.99
CA THR A 174 1.32 9.45 -3.85
C THR A 174 1.08 9.87 -5.29
N ARG A 175 1.90 9.39 -6.22
CA ARG A 175 1.84 9.82 -7.62
C ARG A 175 0.47 9.63 -8.26
N ALA A 176 -0.16 8.48 -8.03
CA ALA A 176 -1.50 8.20 -8.57
C ALA A 176 -2.53 9.25 -8.14
N ILE A 177 -2.43 9.79 -6.94
CA ILE A 177 -3.32 10.84 -6.43
C ILE A 177 -2.89 12.22 -6.94
N THR A 178 -1.59 12.49 -6.95
CA THR A 178 -1.05 13.75 -7.48
C THR A 178 -1.54 14.02 -8.91
N GLU A 179 -1.54 13.00 -9.75
CA GLU A 179 -1.92 13.12 -11.17
C GLU A 179 -3.40 13.47 -11.38
N ILE A 180 -4.26 13.21 -10.40
CA ILE A 180 -5.70 13.48 -10.48
C ILE A 180 -6.20 14.42 -9.38
N SER A 181 -5.30 15.09 -8.67
CA SER A 181 -5.65 15.88 -7.48
C SER A 181 -6.66 16.98 -7.74
N ASP A 182 -6.70 17.55 -8.94
CA ASP A 182 -7.68 18.58 -9.31
C ASP A 182 -9.11 18.03 -9.45
N ASP A 183 -9.26 16.73 -9.65
CA ASP A 183 -10.54 16.07 -9.94
C ASP A 183 -11.12 15.34 -8.72
N ILE A 184 -10.40 15.29 -7.61
CA ILE A 184 -10.78 14.49 -6.46
C ILE A 184 -10.69 15.27 -5.15
N LYS A 185 -11.32 14.72 -4.13
CA LYS A 185 -11.08 15.07 -2.72
C LYS A 185 -10.79 13.79 -1.94
N LEU A 186 -10.08 13.94 -0.81
CA LEU A 186 -9.84 12.87 0.13
C LEU A 186 -10.87 12.95 1.26
N ILE A 187 -11.42 11.81 1.66
CA ILE A 187 -12.33 11.75 2.79
C ILE A 187 -11.62 11.20 4.03
N PRO A 188 -12.01 11.66 5.25
CA PRO A 188 -11.30 11.28 6.47
C PRO A 188 -11.68 9.88 6.97
N ILE A 189 -10.77 9.34 7.79
CA ILE A 189 -11.02 8.20 8.67
C ILE A 189 -10.69 8.72 10.07
N ASP A 190 -11.70 9.06 10.84
CA ASP A 190 -11.54 9.80 12.09
C ASP A 190 -12.51 9.36 13.18
N GLY A 191 -12.48 10.08 14.29
CA GLY A 191 -13.43 9.93 15.40
C GLY A 191 -13.32 8.58 16.11
N THR A 192 -14.46 8.13 16.65
CA THR A 192 -14.53 6.90 17.44
C THR A 192 -14.24 5.64 16.62
N VAL A 193 -14.52 5.65 15.31
CA VAL A 193 -14.22 4.52 14.42
C VAL A 193 -12.71 4.38 14.27
N ALA A 194 -11.99 5.49 14.06
CA ALA A 194 -10.53 5.47 14.02
C ALA A 194 -9.94 4.97 15.33
N ASP A 195 -10.46 5.43 16.47
CA ASP A 195 -10.03 4.97 17.79
C ASP A 195 -10.20 3.45 17.95
N ARG A 196 -11.36 2.92 17.56
CA ARG A 196 -11.63 1.47 17.63
C ARG A 196 -10.70 0.67 16.72
N LEU A 197 -10.40 1.17 15.52
CA LEU A 197 -9.48 0.51 14.59
C LEU A 197 -8.07 0.44 15.17
N THR A 198 -7.57 1.52 15.79
CA THR A 198 -6.25 1.51 16.43
C THR A 198 -6.19 0.58 17.64
N GLU A 199 -7.28 0.40 18.36
CA GLU A 199 -7.37 -0.55 19.48
C GLU A 199 -7.46 -2.00 19.00
N GLN A 200 -8.21 -2.26 17.94
CA GLN A 200 -8.44 -3.59 17.42
C GLN A 200 -7.23 -4.14 16.64
N TYR A 201 -6.53 -3.27 15.91
CA TYR A 201 -5.39 -3.65 15.06
C TYR A 201 -4.16 -2.84 15.43
N ASN A 202 -3.13 -3.50 15.96
CA ASN A 202 -1.90 -2.85 16.44
C ASN A 202 -1.10 -2.14 15.34
N GLY A 203 -1.36 -2.46 14.08
CA GLY A 203 -0.66 -1.86 12.94
C GLY A 203 -1.12 -0.44 12.60
N TYR A 204 -2.32 -0.06 13.02
CA TYR A 204 -2.84 1.27 12.72
C TYR A 204 -2.38 2.32 13.73
N VAL A 205 -1.99 3.47 13.20
CA VAL A 205 -1.72 4.68 13.99
C VAL A 205 -2.55 5.83 13.41
N LYS A 206 -2.92 6.79 14.24
CA LYS A 206 -3.55 8.01 13.76
C LYS A 206 -2.53 8.81 12.96
N HIS A 207 -2.96 9.32 11.81
CA HIS A 207 -2.09 10.03 10.88
C HIS A 207 -2.84 11.20 10.25
N THR A 208 -2.13 12.31 10.04
CA THR A 208 -2.68 13.50 9.40
C THR A 208 -2.00 13.70 8.05
N ILE A 209 -2.80 13.78 6.99
CA ILE A 209 -2.31 14.25 5.69
C ILE A 209 -2.40 15.78 5.72
N LYS A 210 -1.26 16.43 5.80
CA LYS A 210 -1.20 17.87 5.96
C LYS A 210 -1.80 18.60 4.77
N ALA A 211 -2.43 19.73 5.03
CA ALA A 211 -2.92 20.65 4.00
C ALA A 211 -1.82 20.93 2.97
N ASN A 212 -2.21 21.04 1.72
CA ASN A 212 -1.31 21.31 0.60
C ASN A 212 -0.30 20.18 0.29
N THR A 213 -0.56 18.97 0.77
CA THR A 213 0.14 17.77 0.29
C THR A 213 -0.17 17.54 -1.19
N TYR A 214 -1.41 17.79 -1.58
CA TYR A 214 -1.87 17.74 -2.97
C TYR A 214 -2.44 19.09 -3.38
N ASP A 215 -2.36 19.41 -4.68
CA ASP A 215 -3.00 20.59 -5.22
C ASP A 215 -4.52 20.54 -4.98
N GLY A 216 -5.07 21.65 -4.50
CA GLY A 216 -6.49 21.73 -4.16
C GLY A 216 -6.90 21.19 -2.79
N GLN A 217 -6.01 20.53 -2.10
CA GLN A 217 -6.23 20.09 -0.72
C GLN A 217 -5.84 21.21 0.25
N THR A 218 -6.80 22.00 0.67
CA THR A 218 -6.58 23.20 1.48
C THR A 218 -6.62 22.96 2.99
N GLU A 219 -7.08 21.78 3.42
CA GLU A 219 -7.21 21.42 4.83
C GLU A 219 -6.48 20.13 5.14
N ASP A 220 -6.11 19.97 6.41
CA ASP A 220 -5.59 18.70 6.94
C ASP A 220 -6.67 17.62 6.81
N ILE A 221 -6.25 16.40 6.49
CA ILE A 221 -7.14 15.23 6.44
C ILE A 221 -6.69 14.24 7.52
N GLU A 222 -7.56 14.00 8.49
CA GLU A 222 -7.33 12.98 9.50
C GLU A 222 -7.59 11.59 8.92
N THR A 223 -6.65 10.69 9.11
CA THR A 223 -6.74 9.32 8.63
C THR A 223 -6.00 8.36 9.55
N LEU A 224 -5.83 7.15 9.10
CA LEU A 224 -4.99 6.14 9.71
C LEU A 224 -3.74 5.91 8.87
N GLY A 225 -2.67 5.50 9.53
CA GLY A 225 -1.44 5.11 8.88
C GLY A 225 -1.00 3.72 9.30
N VAL A 226 -0.15 3.13 8.48
CA VAL A 226 0.56 1.89 8.79
C VAL A 226 2.04 2.10 8.50
N LYS A 227 2.91 1.39 9.22
CA LYS A 227 4.35 1.51 9.00
C LYS A 227 4.77 0.68 7.79
N MET A 228 5.60 1.28 6.96
CA MET A 228 6.30 0.58 5.90
C MET A 228 7.58 -0.03 6.46
N VAL A 229 7.86 -1.27 6.04
CA VAL A 229 9.04 -2.02 6.46
C VAL A 229 9.76 -2.53 5.21
N LEU A 230 11.07 -2.40 5.21
CA LEU A 230 11.93 -3.06 4.24
C LEU A 230 12.35 -4.41 4.80
N ILE A 231 12.08 -5.48 4.06
CA ILE A 231 12.43 -6.84 4.45
C ILE A 231 13.44 -7.43 3.48
N ALA A 232 14.26 -8.34 3.97
CA ALA A 232 15.22 -9.08 3.17
C ALA A 232 15.07 -10.57 3.40
N SER A 233 15.31 -11.36 2.35
CA SER A 233 15.37 -12.81 2.45
C SER A 233 16.50 -13.21 3.41
N ASP A 234 16.25 -14.19 4.27
CA ASP A 234 17.28 -14.72 5.19
C ASP A 234 18.46 -15.35 4.42
N LYS A 235 18.28 -15.66 3.15
CA LYS A 235 19.35 -16.19 2.29
C LYS A 235 20.22 -15.11 1.65
N MET A 236 19.89 -13.84 1.85
CA MET A 236 20.69 -12.73 1.33
C MET A 236 22.06 -12.56 2.01
N SER A 237 22.27 -13.19 3.15
CA SER A 237 23.61 -13.19 3.79
C SER A 237 24.73 -13.71 2.89
N ASP A 238 24.37 -14.47 1.84
CA ASP A 238 25.32 -14.98 0.85
C ASP A 238 25.58 -13.97 -0.29
N VAL A 239 24.81 -12.89 -0.36
CA VAL A 239 25.02 -11.80 -1.32
C VAL A 239 25.83 -10.71 -0.62
N ARG A 240 27.11 -10.66 -0.92
CA ARG A 240 27.98 -9.61 -0.38
C ARG A 240 27.82 -8.32 -1.18
N VAL A 241 27.25 -7.35 -0.54
CA VAL A 241 27.13 -5.99 -1.04
C VAL A 241 28.43 -5.23 -0.79
#